data_64cd3ba75011dfe73bd063441796b7d0
#
_entry.id   64cd3ba75011dfe73bd063441796b7d0
#
_cell.length_a   1.000
_cell.length_b   1.000
_cell.length_c   1.000
_cell.angle_alpha   90.00
_cell.angle_beta   90.00
_cell.angle_gamma   90.00
#
_symmetry.space_group_name_H-M   'P 1'
#
loop_
_entity.id
_entity.type
_entity.pdbx_description
1 polymer ?
#
loop_
_entity_poly.entity_id
_entity_poly.type
_entity_poly.pdbx_seq_one_letter_code
_entity_poly.pdbx_strand_id
1 'polypeptide(L)'
;MLQTDCALIKENNVLLKKYIFINESKIDLDIEFYIHSELLSNENNHVSCKVVDSGMIQYAHDFTVSTFAKGYHINKHQINGSKETIKRTEIYDKDYIGMSKDSSISYQLGIIHPNEKKIIEICVLVDENKNISELEDEIDRIRRKDLNKEYVATKAYWRKYLKTHNGLDLKEPENSYEEKIYEIYKRSILLFPLLTNQETGGIIASPEIDEHFTNCGRYAYCWPRDAVFITRAMDILNMQKETEKFYKVFCKMTQSKNGMWEQRFYTDGKLAPCWGYQVDETASVVYGVYEHYQYTK
;
A
#
# COMPACT_ATOMS: atom_id res chain seq x y z
N MET A 1 19.35 7.28 -11.10
CA MET A 1 18.41 6.18 -10.82
C MET A 1 16.98 6.69 -10.93
N LEU A 2 16.11 5.97 -11.61
CA LEU A 2 14.65 6.22 -11.65
C LEU A 2 13.94 5.09 -10.91
N GLN A 3 12.96 5.42 -10.07
CA GLN A 3 12.15 4.47 -9.33
C GLN A 3 10.68 4.60 -9.72
N THR A 4 9.99 3.48 -9.87
CA THR A 4 8.54 3.42 -10.06
C THR A 4 7.97 2.35 -9.15
N ASP A 5 6.98 2.70 -8.34
CA ASP A 5 6.26 1.78 -7.47
C ASP A 5 4.85 1.58 -8.03
N CYS A 6 4.37 0.34 -8.03
CA CYS A 6 3.08 -0.03 -8.60
C CYS A 6 2.48 -1.24 -7.85
N ALA A 7 1.37 -1.03 -7.14
CA ALA A 7 0.56 -2.16 -6.65
C ALA A 7 -0.16 -2.82 -7.85
N LEU A 8 0.09 -4.11 -8.07
CA LEU A 8 -0.41 -4.82 -9.24
C LEU A 8 -1.89 -5.17 -9.09
N ILE A 9 -2.75 -4.69 -9.99
CA ILE A 9 -4.21 -4.85 -9.87
C ILE A 9 -4.69 -6.30 -9.99
N LYS A 10 -3.94 -7.14 -10.70
CA LYS A 10 -4.27 -8.57 -10.86
C LYS A 10 -3.60 -9.47 -9.83
N GLU A 11 -2.66 -8.93 -9.10
CA GLU A 11 -1.93 -9.60 -8.02
C GLU A 11 -2.19 -8.78 -6.76
N ASN A 12 -3.30 -9.05 -6.11
CA ASN A 12 -3.88 -8.20 -5.06
C ASN A 12 -2.92 -7.83 -3.92
N ASN A 13 -1.91 -8.66 -3.67
CA ASN A 13 -1.00 -8.48 -2.55
C ASN A 13 0.44 -8.17 -2.98
N VAL A 14 0.66 -7.79 -4.24
CA VAL A 14 2.01 -7.53 -4.78
C VAL A 14 2.22 -6.07 -5.10
N LEU A 15 3.24 -5.48 -4.45
CA LEU A 15 3.82 -4.21 -4.82
C LEU A 15 5.06 -4.45 -5.67
N LEU A 16 5.03 -4.03 -6.93
CA LEU A 16 6.18 -4.01 -7.83
C LEU A 16 6.94 -2.70 -7.67
N LYS A 17 8.24 -2.79 -7.34
CA LYS A 17 9.19 -1.68 -7.32
C LYS A 17 10.18 -1.86 -8.45
N LYS A 18 10.15 -0.97 -9.44
CA LYS A 18 11.04 -1.02 -10.60
C LYS A 18 12.10 0.08 -10.48
N TYR A 19 13.35 -0.33 -10.48
CA TYR A 19 14.50 0.57 -10.45
C TYR A 19 15.24 0.51 -11.78
N ILE A 20 15.51 1.68 -12.36
CA ILE A 20 16.27 1.84 -13.60
C ILE A 20 17.54 2.61 -13.26
N PHE A 21 18.68 1.98 -13.41
CA PHE A 21 20.00 2.57 -13.27
C PHE A 21 20.50 2.97 -14.66
N ILE A 22 20.95 4.19 -14.82
CA ILE A 22 21.55 4.72 -16.06
C ILE A 22 22.94 5.20 -15.70
N ASN A 23 23.95 4.71 -16.40
CA ASN A 23 25.31 5.18 -16.23
C ASN A 23 25.56 6.40 -17.14
N GLU A 24 25.48 7.60 -16.57
CA GLU A 24 25.74 8.86 -17.27
C GLU A 24 27.22 9.29 -17.18
N SER A 25 28.05 8.47 -16.53
CA SER A 25 29.49 8.71 -16.43
C SER A 25 30.24 8.22 -17.68
N LYS A 26 31.56 8.48 -17.71
CA LYS A 26 32.45 8.02 -18.80
C LYS A 26 33.22 6.74 -18.47
N ILE A 27 32.94 6.14 -17.30
CA ILE A 27 33.61 4.93 -16.81
C ILE A 27 32.60 3.83 -16.54
N ASP A 28 33.07 2.61 -16.51
CA ASP A 28 32.27 1.46 -16.10
C ASP A 28 31.95 1.55 -14.61
N LEU A 29 30.70 1.22 -14.23
CA LEU A 29 30.23 1.18 -12.85
C LEU A 29 29.80 -0.24 -12.49
N ASP A 30 30.40 -0.81 -11.48
CA ASP A 30 29.93 -2.06 -10.89
C ASP A 30 28.95 -1.75 -9.77
N ILE A 31 27.70 -2.24 -9.90
CA ILE A 31 26.58 -1.86 -9.04
C ILE A 31 26.12 -3.05 -8.21
N GLU A 32 26.16 -2.89 -6.91
CA GLU A 32 25.49 -3.74 -5.94
C GLU A 32 24.27 -2.99 -5.36
N PHE A 33 23.09 -3.57 -5.45
CA PHE A 33 21.83 -2.99 -4.99
C PHE A 33 21.42 -3.58 -3.65
N TYR A 34 21.25 -2.72 -2.65
CA TYR A 34 20.90 -3.12 -1.29
C TYR A 34 19.46 -2.81 -0.96
N ILE A 35 18.81 -3.73 -0.26
CA ILE A 35 17.49 -3.55 0.34
C ILE A 35 17.61 -3.76 1.83
N HIS A 36 17.15 -2.77 2.58
CA HIS A 36 16.95 -2.87 4.03
C HIS A 36 15.45 -2.85 4.32
N SER A 37 15.02 -3.72 5.21
CA SER A 37 13.65 -3.76 5.70
C SER A 37 13.65 -3.81 7.22
N GLU A 38 12.87 -2.92 7.82
CA GLU A 38 12.56 -2.94 9.24
C GLU A 38 11.05 -3.13 9.38
N LEU A 39 10.64 -4.34 9.78
CA LEU A 39 9.24 -4.72 9.91
C LEU A 39 8.86 -4.75 11.39
N LEU A 40 7.85 -3.96 11.75
CA LEU A 40 7.28 -3.95 13.10
C LEU A 40 5.96 -4.72 13.08
N SER A 41 5.82 -5.69 13.97
CA SER A 41 4.52 -6.29 14.28
C SER A 41 3.94 -5.65 15.54
N ASN A 42 2.62 -5.79 15.71
CA ASN A 42 1.94 -5.29 16.89
C ASN A 42 2.59 -5.79 18.19
N GLU A 43 2.69 -4.89 19.16
CA GLU A 43 2.93 -5.06 20.60
C GLU A 43 4.21 -5.78 21.06
N ASN A 44 4.73 -6.80 20.37
CA ASN A 44 5.82 -7.62 20.91
C ASN A 44 7.09 -7.69 20.08
N ASN A 45 7.20 -6.98 18.96
CA ASN A 45 8.39 -7.03 18.06
C ASN A 45 8.84 -8.47 17.67
N HIS A 46 7.95 -9.45 17.77
CA HIS A 46 8.23 -10.84 17.44
C HIS A 46 8.12 -11.06 15.94
N VAL A 47 9.08 -10.53 15.22
CA VAL A 47 9.27 -10.75 13.78
C VAL A 47 10.47 -11.63 13.58
N SER A 48 10.37 -12.57 12.67
CA SER A 48 11.47 -13.38 12.20
C SER A 48 11.72 -13.14 10.73
N CYS A 49 12.92 -13.43 10.28
CA CYS A 49 13.30 -13.36 8.87
C CYS A 49 13.90 -14.69 8.43
N LYS A 50 13.47 -15.18 7.25
CA LYS A 50 14.10 -16.29 6.53
C LYS A 50 14.62 -15.76 5.19
N VAL A 51 15.87 -16.00 4.91
CA VAL A 51 16.48 -15.71 3.61
C VAL A 51 16.21 -16.87 2.66
N VAL A 52 15.77 -16.55 1.45
CA VAL A 52 15.53 -17.48 0.34
C VAL A 52 16.41 -17.08 -0.84
N ASP A 53 16.56 -17.95 -1.81
CA ASP A 53 17.47 -17.75 -2.96
C ASP A 53 17.31 -16.39 -3.68
N SER A 54 16.08 -15.91 -3.83
CA SER A 54 15.79 -14.67 -4.55
C SER A 54 15.48 -13.46 -3.67
N GLY A 55 15.45 -13.64 -2.34
CA GLY A 55 15.03 -12.57 -1.44
C GLY A 55 14.93 -12.98 0.02
N MET A 56 14.02 -12.35 0.75
CA MET A 56 13.76 -12.62 2.17
C MET A 56 12.27 -12.66 2.46
N ILE A 57 11.88 -13.48 3.43
CA ILE A 57 10.54 -13.59 3.99
C ILE A 57 10.61 -13.12 5.44
N GLN A 58 9.98 -12.02 5.75
CA GLN A 58 9.78 -11.54 7.11
C GLN A 58 8.38 -11.93 7.58
N TYR A 59 8.25 -12.47 8.77
CA TYR A 59 6.98 -13.04 9.22
C TYR A 59 6.75 -12.85 10.72
N ALA A 60 5.48 -12.68 11.06
CA ALA A 60 4.89 -12.75 12.38
C ALA A 60 3.77 -13.79 12.35
N HIS A 61 3.04 -13.95 13.47
CA HIS A 61 1.99 -14.97 13.58
C HIS A 61 0.89 -14.82 12.51
N ASP A 62 0.50 -13.59 12.21
CA ASP A 62 -0.70 -13.25 11.44
C ASP A 62 -0.41 -12.72 10.04
N PHE A 63 0.83 -12.45 9.70
CA PHE A 63 1.20 -11.96 8.36
C PHE A 63 2.64 -12.31 7.97
N THR A 64 2.89 -12.27 6.67
CA THR A 64 4.21 -12.38 6.06
C THR A 64 4.44 -11.26 5.05
N VAL A 65 5.69 -10.82 4.95
CA VAL A 65 6.15 -9.89 3.92
C VAL A 65 7.34 -10.50 3.20
N SER A 66 7.15 -10.89 1.96
CA SER A 66 8.22 -11.45 1.13
C SER A 66 8.76 -10.38 0.18
N THR A 67 10.06 -10.10 0.26
CA THR A 67 10.76 -9.15 -0.62
C THR A 67 11.76 -9.89 -1.47
N PHE A 68 11.60 -9.88 -2.79
CA PHE A 68 12.41 -10.65 -3.72
C PHE A 68 12.60 -9.98 -5.07
N ALA A 69 13.67 -10.32 -5.78
CA ALA A 69 13.94 -9.82 -7.12
C ALA A 69 13.56 -10.83 -8.20
N LYS A 70 13.06 -10.33 -9.34
CA LYS A 70 12.90 -11.11 -10.53
C LYS A 70 14.21 -11.20 -11.31
N GLY A 71 14.64 -12.43 -11.61
CA GLY A 71 15.83 -12.67 -12.44
C GLY A 71 17.17 -12.45 -11.74
N TYR A 72 17.16 -12.23 -10.43
CA TYR A 72 18.37 -12.10 -9.61
C TYR A 72 18.34 -13.07 -8.45
N HIS A 73 19.52 -13.49 -8.00
CA HIS A 73 19.76 -14.18 -6.75
C HIS A 73 20.39 -13.21 -5.76
N ILE A 74 20.17 -13.43 -4.47
CA ILE A 74 20.83 -12.60 -3.46
C ILE A 74 22.34 -12.82 -3.52
N ASN A 75 23.08 -11.71 -3.34
CA ASN A 75 24.54 -11.72 -3.27
C ASN A 75 25.00 -11.82 -1.82
N LYS A 76 24.43 -11.01 -0.94
CA LYS A 76 24.71 -10.99 0.51
C LYS A 76 23.43 -10.80 1.29
N HIS A 77 23.45 -11.19 2.55
CA HIS A 77 22.35 -10.96 3.48
C HIS A 77 22.85 -10.73 4.90
N GLN A 78 22.03 -10.11 5.72
CA GLN A 78 22.24 -10.00 7.14
C GLN A 78 20.90 -9.90 7.86
N ILE A 79 20.68 -10.77 8.84
CA ILE A 79 19.57 -10.72 9.77
C ILE A 79 20.07 -10.16 11.07
N ASN A 80 19.38 -9.15 11.60
CA ASN A 80 19.72 -8.43 12.82
C ASN A 80 20.98 -7.54 12.73
N GLY A 81 20.85 -6.30 13.21
CA GLY A 81 21.93 -5.30 13.19
C GLY A 81 22.28 -4.80 11.80
N SER A 82 21.48 -5.12 10.79
CA SER A 82 21.75 -4.76 9.39
C SER A 82 21.57 -3.26 9.13
N LYS A 83 20.76 -2.56 9.93
CA LYS A 83 20.54 -1.11 9.81
C LYS A 83 21.83 -0.27 9.93
N GLU A 84 22.73 -0.67 10.84
CA GLU A 84 23.97 0.03 11.05
C GLU A 84 25.05 -0.36 10.02
N THR A 85 25.06 -1.64 9.62
CA THR A 85 26.06 -2.14 8.65
C THR A 85 25.76 -1.65 7.23
N ILE A 86 24.50 -1.57 6.84
CA ILE A 86 24.12 -1.08 5.49
C ILE A 86 24.48 0.38 5.27
N LYS A 87 24.48 1.22 6.31
CA LYS A 87 24.95 2.60 6.22
C LYS A 87 26.43 2.71 5.82
N ARG A 88 27.18 1.65 6.07
CA ARG A 88 28.62 1.53 5.71
C ARG A 88 28.83 0.70 4.45
N THR A 89 27.74 0.31 3.75
CA THR A 89 27.78 -0.63 2.61
C THR A 89 28.40 -1.99 2.95
N GLU A 90 28.37 -2.36 4.23
CA GLU A 90 28.91 -3.61 4.74
C GLU A 90 27.73 -4.50 5.17
N ILE A 91 27.51 -5.59 4.47
CA ILE A 91 26.58 -6.64 4.88
C ILE A 91 27.42 -7.90 5.09
N TYR A 92 27.26 -8.49 6.26
CA TYR A 92 27.93 -9.74 6.62
C TYR A 92 26.96 -10.88 6.49
N ASP A 93 27.29 -11.88 5.70
CA ASP A 93 26.56 -13.13 5.63
C ASP A 93 26.54 -13.77 7.03
N LYS A 94 25.34 -13.85 7.58
CA LYS A 94 25.04 -14.48 8.86
C LYS A 94 23.94 -15.53 8.67
N ASP A 95 23.28 -15.87 9.75
CA ASP A 95 22.21 -16.86 9.73
C ASP A 95 21.16 -16.58 8.65
N TYR A 96 20.75 -17.62 7.94
CA TYR A 96 19.71 -17.52 6.92
C TYR A 96 18.29 -17.50 7.51
N ILE A 97 18.15 -17.71 8.83
CA ILE A 97 16.89 -17.59 9.56
C ILE A 97 17.19 -17.05 10.97
N GLY A 98 16.39 -16.12 11.44
CA GLY A 98 16.57 -15.53 12.76
C GLY A 98 15.42 -14.62 13.20
N MET A 99 15.33 -14.41 14.49
CA MET A 99 14.39 -13.44 15.08
C MET A 99 14.99 -12.05 14.98
N SER A 100 14.44 -11.22 14.09
CA SER A 100 14.80 -9.82 13.99
C SER A 100 13.75 -9.05 13.20
N LYS A 101 13.49 -7.81 13.61
CA LYS A 101 12.68 -6.88 12.83
C LYS A 101 13.46 -6.27 11.68
N ASP A 102 14.79 -6.17 11.77
CA ASP A 102 15.64 -5.60 10.74
C ASP A 102 16.43 -6.66 9.98
N SER A 103 16.38 -6.58 8.67
CA SER A 103 17.09 -7.49 7.78
C SER A 103 17.48 -6.78 6.49
N SER A 104 18.61 -7.18 5.90
CA SER A 104 19.09 -6.62 4.64
C SER A 104 19.53 -7.73 3.70
N ILE A 105 19.32 -7.49 2.41
CA ILE A 105 19.81 -8.33 1.32
C ILE A 105 20.44 -7.45 0.24
N SER A 106 21.30 -8.02 -0.59
CA SER A 106 21.83 -7.34 -1.76
C SER A 106 21.74 -8.17 -3.02
N TYR A 107 21.77 -7.48 -4.16
CA TYR A 107 21.79 -8.06 -5.49
C TYR A 107 22.93 -7.45 -6.29
N GLN A 108 23.79 -8.29 -6.87
CA GLN A 108 24.83 -7.84 -7.78
C GLN A 108 24.23 -7.60 -9.17
N LEU A 109 24.18 -6.33 -9.58
CA LEU A 109 23.70 -5.95 -10.92
C LEU A 109 24.82 -6.09 -11.97
N GLY A 110 26.08 -6.13 -11.53
CA GLY A 110 27.28 -6.18 -12.37
C GLY A 110 27.58 -4.84 -13.05
N ILE A 111 28.47 -4.89 -14.02
CA ILE A 111 29.00 -3.71 -14.70
C ILE A 111 27.93 -3.07 -15.58
N ILE A 112 27.81 -1.74 -15.48
CA ILE A 112 27.00 -0.89 -16.36
C ILE A 112 27.97 0.02 -17.12
N HIS A 113 28.07 -0.16 -18.44
CA HIS A 113 28.93 0.66 -19.28
C HIS A 113 28.37 2.08 -19.47
N PRO A 114 29.19 3.06 -19.89
CA PRO A 114 28.72 4.40 -20.19
C PRO A 114 27.50 4.42 -21.13
N ASN A 115 26.47 5.20 -20.77
CA ASN A 115 25.16 5.28 -21.44
C ASN A 115 24.32 4.00 -21.45
N GLU A 116 24.77 2.95 -20.79
CA GLU A 116 23.97 1.74 -20.58
C GLU A 116 22.96 1.92 -19.44
N LYS A 117 21.89 1.13 -19.48
CA LYS A 117 20.89 1.03 -18.41
C LYS A 117 20.72 -0.40 -17.95
N LYS A 118 20.54 -0.57 -16.64
CA LYS A 118 20.10 -1.82 -16.03
C LYS A 118 18.82 -1.63 -15.25
N ILE A 119 18.00 -2.68 -15.20
CA ILE A 119 16.69 -2.68 -14.53
C ILE A 119 16.70 -3.82 -13.53
N ILE A 120 16.27 -3.51 -12.31
CA ILE A 120 15.89 -4.53 -11.33
C ILE A 120 14.42 -4.33 -10.93
N GLU A 121 13.68 -5.42 -10.90
CA GLU A 121 12.30 -5.47 -10.48
C GLU A 121 12.21 -6.20 -9.14
N ILE A 122 11.85 -5.46 -8.09
CA ILE A 122 11.64 -5.98 -6.75
C ILE A 122 10.15 -6.12 -6.50
N CYS A 123 9.74 -7.29 -6.07
CA CYS A 123 8.38 -7.55 -5.63
C CYS A 123 8.34 -7.57 -4.09
N VAL A 124 7.35 -6.90 -3.53
CA VAL A 124 6.97 -7.04 -2.12
C VAL A 124 5.59 -7.69 -2.11
N LEU A 125 5.54 -8.91 -1.60
CA LEU A 125 4.31 -9.70 -1.46
C LEU A 125 3.92 -9.71 0.02
N VAL A 126 2.69 -9.30 0.32
CA VAL A 126 2.11 -9.38 1.66
C VAL A 126 1.06 -10.48 1.66
N ASP A 127 1.13 -11.37 2.64
CA ASP A 127 0.20 -12.49 2.72
C ASP A 127 -0.19 -12.80 4.18
N GLU A 128 -1.38 -13.37 4.34
CA GLU A 128 -1.92 -13.80 5.63
C GLU A 128 -2.08 -15.32 5.64
N ASN A 129 -1.74 -15.95 6.75
CA ASN A 129 -2.05 -17.37 7.04
C ASN A 129 -1.48 -18.41 6.07
N LYS A 130 -0.43 -18.12 5.30
CA LYS A 130 0.25 -19.11 4.47
C LYS A 130 1.39 -19.79 5.20
N ASN A 131 1.58 -21.09 4.95
CA ASN A 131 2.78 -21.79 5.36
C ASN A 131 3.98 -21.45 4.45
N ILE A 132 5.19 -21.82 4.85
CA ILE A 132 6.41 -21.43 4.14
C ILE A 132 6.49 -21.98 2.72
N SER A 133 6.01 -23.21 2.51
CA SER A 133 6.03 -23.85 1.17
C SER A 133 5.08 -23.11 0.21
N GLU A 134 3.90 -22.74 0.67
CA GLU A 134 2.92 -21.96 -0.13
C GLU A 134 3.47 -20.58 -0.49
N LEU A 135 4.23 -19.94 0.40
CA LEU A 135 4.90 -18.67 0.13
C LEU A 135 6.02 -18.80 -0.89
N GLU A 136 6.84 -19.84 -0.79
CA GLU A 136 7.91 -20.12 -1.74
C GLU A 136 7.33 -20.42 -3.14
N ASP A 137 6.26 -21.20 -3.23
CA ASP A 137 5.54 -21.46 -4.48
C ASP A 137 4.96 -20.18 -5.09
N GLU A 138 4.41 -19.30 -4.25
CA GLU A 138 3.85 -18.03 -4.68
C GLU A 138 4.92 -17.06 -5.19
N ILE A 139 6.06 -16.96 -4.50
CA ILE A 139 7.22 -16.20 -4.95
C ILE A 139 7.66 -16.69 -6.33
N ASP A 140 7.79 -18.00 -6.50
CA ASP A 140 8.18 -18.60 -7.77
C ASP A 140 7.16 -18.35 -8.88
N ARG A 141 5.88 -18.40 -8.56
CA ARG A 141 4.79 -18.07 -9.49
C ARG A 141 4.92 -16.63 -10.01
N ILE A 142 5.14 -15.66 -9.10
CA ILE A 142 5.26 -14.25 -9.46
C ILE A 142 6.54 -14.01 -10.25
N ARG A 143 7.65 -14.63 -9.89
CA ARG A 143 8.93 -14.50 -10.63
C ARG A 143 8.85 -14.96 -12.09
N ARG A 144 7.99 -15.94 -12.40
CA ARG A 144 7.76 -16.44 -13.78
C ARG A 144 6.87 -15.53 -14.62
N LYS A 145 6.12 -14.58 -13.99
CA LYS A 145 5.22 -13.66 -14.71
C LYS A 145 5.98 -12.60 -15.49
N ASP A 146 5.32 -12.10 -16.52
CA ASP A 146 5.72 -10.88 -17.21
C ASP A 146 5.24 -9.66 -16.40
N LEU A 147 6.09 -9.18 -15.50
CA LEU A 147 5.77 -8.04 -14.62
C LEU A 147 5.53 -6.74 -15.42
N ASN A 148 6.15 -6.59 -16.58
CA ASN A 148 5.89 -5.42 -17.42
C ASN A 148 4.47 -5.43 -17.98
N LYS A 149 3.96 -6.61 -18.37
CA LYS A 149 2.57 -6.78 -18.81
C LYS A 149 1.59 -6.47 -17.69
N GLU A 150 1.86 -6.92 -16.48
CA GLU A 150 1.03 -6.62 -15.31
C GLU A 150 1.05 -5.12 -14.96
N TYR A 151 2.21 -4.49 -15.05
CA TYR A 151 2.35 -3.04 -14.87
C TYR A 151 1.53 -2.24 -15.89
N VAL A 152 1.61 -2.62 -17.19
CA VAL A 152 0.83 -1.97 -18.25
C VAL A 152 -0.66 -2.16 -18.04
N ALA A 153 -1.09 -3.36 -17.64
CA ALA A 153 -2.49 -3.65 -17.32
C ALA A 153 -3.00 -2.80 -16.13
N THR A 154 -2.19 -2.66 -15.09
CA THR A 154 -2.51 -1.82 -13.92
C THR A 154 -2.66 -0.34 -14.33
N LYS A 155 -1.75 0.19 -15.15
CA LYS A 155 -1.88 1.57 -15.67
C LYS A 155 -3.13 1.75 -16.52
N ALA A 156 -3.47 0.78 -17.36
CA ALA A 156 -4.69 0.84 -18.17
C ALA A 156 -5.96 0.82 -17.32
N TYR A 157 -5.97 0.00 -16.25
CA TYR A 157 -7.07 -0.02 -15.27
C TYR A 157 -7.29 1.37 -14.64
N TRP A 158 -6.25 1.98 -14.06
CA TRP A 158 -6.38 3.27 -13.39
C TRP A 158 -6.72 4.42 -14.35
N ARG A 159 -6.23 4.38 -15.59
CA ARG A 159 -6.64 5.34 -16.63
C ARG A 159 -8.12 5.20 -16.98
N LYS A 160 -8.62 3.98 -17.07
CA LYS A 160 -10.05 3.72 -17.29
C LYS A 160 -10.87 4.19 -16.08
N TYR A 161 -10.40 3.91 -14.88
CA TYR A 161 -11.04 4.32 -13.63
C TYR A 161 -11.23 5.85 -13.58
N LEU A 162 -10.18 6.62 -13.84
CA LEU A 162 -10.25 8.08 -13.91
C LEU A 162 -11.26 8.58 -14.92
N LYS A 163 -11.35 7.96 -16.09
CA LYS A 163 -12.34 8.35 -17.13
C LYS A 163 -13.77 8.07 -16.69
N THR A 164 -14.00 6.98 -15.95
CA THR A 164 -15.33 6.60 -15.48
C THR A 164 -15.82 7.50 -14.34
N HIS A 165 -14.92 7.93 -13.47
CA HIS A 165 -15.22 8.69 -12.26
C HIS A 165 -14.85 10.17 -12.35
N ASN A 166 -14.89 10.75 -13.55
CA ASN A 166 -14.72 12.18 -13.77
C ASN A 166 -16.08 12.89 -13.67
N GLY A 167 -16.55 13.11 -12.44
CA GLY A 167 -17.87 13.71 -12.19
C GLY A 167 -17.93 15.23 -12.33
N LEU A 168 -16.79 15.91 -12.40
CA LEU A 168 -16.70 17.34 -12.61
C LEU A 168 -16.21 17.63 -14.03
N ASP A 169 -16.97 18.45 -14.75
CA ASP A 169 -16.58 18.96 -16.08
C ASP A 169 -15.55 20.10 -15.91
N LEU A 170 -14.33 19.73 -15.58
CA LEU A 170 -13.23 20.68 -15.47
C LEU A 170 -12.71 21.03 -16.86
N LYS A 171 -12.57 22.33 -17.13
CA LYS A 171 -11.91 22.82 -18.35
C LYS A 171 -10.44 22.37 -18.37
N GLU A 172 -9.89 22.25 -19.57
CA GLU A 172 -8.44 22.04 -19.72
C GLU A 172 -7.68 23.19 -19.06
N PRO A 173 -6.61 22.89 -18.28
CA PRO A 173 -5.87 23.91 -17.56
C PRO A 173 -5.16 24.87 -18.53
N GLU A 174 -5.26 26.16 -18.28
CA GLU A 174 -4.66 27.22 -19.10
C GLU A 174 -3.30 27.70 -18.56
N ASN A 175 -2.94 27.31 -17.33
CA ASN A 175 -1.70 27.72 -16.67
C ASN A 175 -1.20 26.67 -15.67
N SER A 176 0.03 26.82 -15.20
CA SER A 176 0.67 25.87 -14.29
C SER A 176 -0.01 25.71 -12.91
N TYR A 177 -0.76 26.70 -12.47
CA TYR A 177 -1.52 26.63 -11.23
C TYR A 177 -2.75 25.74 -11.41
N GLU A 178 -3.48 25.92 -12.50
CA GLU A 178 -4.62 25.08 -12.85
C GLU A 178 -4.21 23.63 -13.15
N GLU A 179 -3.03 23.42 -13.79
CA GLU A 179 -2.45 22.09 -13.94
C GLU A 179 -2.28 21.38 -12.60
N LYS A 180 -1.75 22.07 -11.58
CA LYS A 180 -1.60 21.50 -10.23
C LYS A 180 -2.95 21.16 -9.60
N ILE A 181 -3.96 22.01 -9.73
CA ILE A 181 -5.31 21.74 -9.23
C ILE A 181 -5.87 20.49 -9.92
N TYR A 182 -5.71 20.39 -11.23
CA TYR A 182 -6.18 19.26 -12.01
C TYR A 182 -5.47 17.94 -11.65
N GLU A 183 -4.18 17.99 -11.37
CA GLU A 183 -3.43 16.85 -10.87
C GLU A 183 -3.90 16.41 -9.47
N ILE A 184 -4.12 17.37 -8.56
CA ILE A 184 -4.64 17.08 -7.21
C ILE A 184 -6.03 16.44 -7.32
N TYR A 185 -6.90 16.96 -8.16
CA TYR A 185 -8.21 16.40 -8.43
C TYR A 185 -8.14 14.94 -8.90
N LYS A 186 -7.31 14.65 -9.92
CA LYS A 186 -7.10 13.27 -10.40
C LYS A 186 -6.56 12.34 -9.29
N ARG A 187 -5.61 12.84 -8.50
CA ARG A 187 -5.07 12.07 -7.36
C ARG A 187 -6.12 11.79 -6.31
N SER A 188 -7.00 12.74 -6.01
CA SER A 188 -8.10 12.55 -5.07
C SER A 188 -9.06 11.46 -5.54
N ILE A 189 -9.41 11.43 -6.83
CA ILE A 189 -10.22 10.35 -7.40
C ILE A 189 -9.56 8.97 -7.19
N LEU A 190 -8.26 8.86 -7.42
CA LEU A 190 -7.52 7.61 -7.24
C LEU A 190 -7.36 7.21 -5.77
N LEU A 191 -7.40 8.17 -4.85
CA LEU A 191 -7.20 7.93 -3.43
C LEU A 191 -8.41 7.23 -2.80
N PHE A 192 -9.63 7.59 -3.18
CA PHE A 192 -10.84 7.04 -2.57
C PHE A 192 -10.90 5.50 -2.57
N PRO A 193 -10.71 4.78 -3.69
CA PRO A 193 -10.74 3.32 -3.68
C PRO A 193 -9.57 2.69 -2.92
N LEU A 194 -8.43 3.40 -2.79
CA LEU A 194 -7.27 2.91 -2.04
C LEU A 194 -7.47 3.00 -0.52
N LEU A 195 -8.32 3.92 -0.05
CA LEU A 195 -8.63 4.10 1.37
C LEU A 195 -9.94 3.41 1.78
N THR A 196 -10.63 2.76 0.85
CA THR A 196 -11.91 2.10 1.07
C THR A 196 -11.73 0.58 1.08
N ASN A 197 -12.21 -0.06 2.13
CA ASN A 197 -12.31 -1.51 2.18
C ASN A 197 -13.32 -2.00 1.13
N GLN A 198 -12.86 -2.82 0.19
CA GLN A 198 -13.66 -3.24 -0.95
C GLN A 198 -14.77 -4.23 -0.58
N GLU A 199 -14.70 -4.88 0.58
CA GLU A 199 -15.70 -5.83 1.05
C GLU A 199 -16.83 -5.14 1.81
N THR A 200 -16.47 -4.25 2.73
CA THR A 200 -17.41 -3.61 3.65
C THR A 200 -17.87 -2.23 3.22
N GLY A 201 -17.05 -1.50 2.48
CA GLY A 201 -17.23 -0.08 2.19
C GLY A 201 -16.71 0.86 3.30
N GLY A 202 -16.10 0.34 4.39
CA GLY A 202 -15.48 1.15 5.43
C GLY A 202 -14.31 1.96 4.88
N ILE A 203 -14.21 3.25 5.25
CA ILE A 203 -13.23 4.20 4.69
C ILE A 203 -12.35 4.71 5.83
N ILE A 204 -11.02 4.56 5.71
CA ILE A 204 -10.10 5.15 6.67
C ILE A 204 -10.01 6.67 6.48
N ALA A 205 -9.94 7.41 7.58
CA ALA A 205 -9.82 8.87 7.53
C ALA A 205 -8.48 9.31 6.93
N SER A 206 -7.41 8.57 7.21
CA SER A 206 -6.07 8.82 6.66
C SER A 206 -5.20 7.56 6.83
N PRO A 207 -4.22 7.31 5.96
CA PRO A 207 -3.31 6.18 6.10
C PRO A 207 -2.23 6.39 7.17
N GLU A 208 -2.09 7.60 7.73
CA GLU A 208 -1.05 7.91 8.69
C GLU A 208 -1.26 7.18 10.02
N ILE A 209 -0.20 6.50 10.45
CA ILE A 209 -0.10 5.86 11.76
C ILE A 209 1.21 6.28 12.39
N ASP A 210 1.13 7.02 13.50
CA ASP A 210 2.27 7.34 14.35
C ASP A 210 2.10 6.68 15.71
N GLU A 211 2.76 5.54 15.92
CA GLU A 211 2.67 4.77 17.14
C GLU A 211 3.15 5.55 18.39
N HIS A 212 4.02 6.52 18.19
CA HIS A 212 4.61 7.33 19.27
C HIS A 212 3.91 8.66 19.45
N PHE A 213 2.95 9.03 18.60
CA PHE A 213 2.24 10.31 18.63
C PHE A 213 3.16 11.53 18.61
N THR A 214 4.27 11.44 17.89
CA THR A 214 5.28 12.51 17.79
C THR A 214 4.96 13.50 16.67
N ASN A 215 4.37 13.05 15.57
CA ASN A 215 4.07 13.85 14.40
C ASN A 215 2.58 13.87 14.06
N CYS A 216 1.88 12.76 14.25
CA CYS A 216 0.44 12.65 14.02
C CYS A 216 -0.20 11.67 15.00
N GLY A 217 -1.51 11.45 14.87
CA GLY A 217 -2.24 10.42 15.59
C GLY A 217 -2.36 9.11 14.79
N ARG A 218 -3.20 8.21 15.29
CA ARG A 218 -3.60 6.99 14.58
C ARG A 218 -4.86 7.28 13.79
N TYR A 219 -4.75 7.54 12.48
CA TYR A 219 -5.87 7.90 11.62
C TYR A 219 -6.37 6.78 10.71
N ALA A 220 -5.71 5.62 10.70
CA ALA A 220 -6.12 4.48 9.89
C ALA A 220 -7.35 3.73 10.46
N TYR A 221 -8.34 4.49 10.89
CA TYR A 221 -9.65 4.01 11.33
C TYR A 221 -10.75 4.68 10.49
N CYS A 222 -11.94 4.09 10.51
CA CYS A 222 -13.14 4.69 9.97
C CYS A 222 -13.90 5.44 11.06
N TRP A 223 -13.93 6.78 10.98
CA TRP A 223 -14.90 7.60 11.71
C TRP A 223 -16.10 7.83 10.80
N PRO A 224 -17.30 7.47 11.22
CA PRO A 224 -18.50 7.68 10.40
C PRO A 224 -18.67 9.12 9.92
N ARG A 225 -18.37 10.12 10.73
CA ARG A 225 -18.41 11.55 10.36
C ARG A 225 -17.47 11.85 9.19
N ASP A 226 -16.21 11.43 9.28
CA ASP A 226 -15.21 11.67 8.23
C ASP A 226 -15.62 10.95 6.94
N ALA A 227 -16.09 9.71 7.05
CA ALA A 227 -16.54 8.91 5.92
C ALA A 227 -17.72 9.54 5.18
N VAL A 228 -18.63 10.21 5.88
CA VAL A 228 -19.77 10.91 5.26
C VAL A 228 -19.33 12.07 4.35
N PHE A 229 -18.31 12.84 4.74
CA PHE A 229 -17.75 13.86 3.86
C PHE A 229 -17.07 13.25 2.63
N ILE A 230 -16.40 12.11 2.80
CA ILE A 230 -15.76 11.38 1.71
C ILE A 230 -16.83 10.81 0.76
N THR A 231 -17.86 10.15 1.27
CA THR A 231 -18.94 9.58 0.45
C THR A 231 -19.70 10.63 -0.34
N ARG A 232 -19.88 11.83 0.20
CA ARG A 232 -20.45 12.94 -0.55
C ARG A 232 -19.58 13.33 -1.76
N ALA A 233 -18.27 13.39 -1.60
CA ALA A 233 -17.36 13.61 -2.72
C ALA A 233 -17.40 12.46 -3.73
N MET A 234 -17.50 11.22 -3.25
CA MET A 234 -17.62 10.02 -4.11
C MET A 234 -18.92 10.06 -4.94
N ASP A 235 -20.03 10.50 -4.37
CA ASP A 235 -21.31 10.65 -5.10
C ASP A 235 -21.18 11.67 -6.25
N ILE A 236 -20.55 12.82 -6.01
CA ILE A 236 -20.26 13.84 -7.05
C ILE A 236 -19.39 13.25 -8.17
N LEU A 237 -18.52 12.30 -7.85
CA LEU A 237 -17.59 11.66 -8.78
C LEU A 237 -18.16 10.40 -9.47
N ASN A 238 -19.46 10.18 -9.41
CA ASN A 238 -20.12 8.99 -9.97
C ASN A 238 -19.64 7.66 -9.34
N MET A 239 -19.34 7.67 -8.04
CA MET A 239 -18.96 6.50 -7.25
C MET A 239 -20.10 6.01 -6.33
N GLN A 240 -21.34 6.09 -6.80
CA GLN A 240 -22.54 5.79 -5.99
C GLN A 240 -22.54 4.35 -5.46
N LYS A 241 -21.96 3.40 -6.19
CA LYS A 241 -21.88 2.00 -5.74
C LYS A 241 -21.01 1.82 -4.49
N GLU A 242 -19.91 2.52 -4.44
CA GLU A 242 -18.99 2.53 -3.30
C GLU A 242 -19.66 3.21 -2.11
N THR A 243 -20.28 4.37 -2.34
CA THR A 243 -21.06 5.09 -1.33
C THR A 243 -22.22 4.24 -0.80
N GLU A 244 -22.96 3.57 -1.68
CA GLU A 244 -24.05 2.67 -1.30
C GLU A 244 -23.55 1.52 -0.43
N LYS A 245 -22.38 0.97 -0.72
CA LYS A 245 -21.77 -0.08 0.09
C LYS A 245 -21.44 0.42 1.51
N PHE A 246 -20.88 1.62 1.64
CA PHE A 246 -20.65 2.23 2.95
C PHE A 246 -21.95 2.28 3.78
N TYR A 247 -23.04 2.80 3.23
CA TYR A 247 -24.29 2.92 3.98
C TYR A 247 -25.01 1.60 4.20
N LYS A 248 -25.12 0.75 3.16
CA LYS A 248 -25.91 -0.50 3.22
C LYS A 248 -25.17 -1.65 3.91
N VAL A 249 -23.84 -1.67 3.88
CA VAL A 249 -23.04 -2.74 4.49
C VAL A 249 -22.35 -2.23 5.74
N PHE A 250 -21.43 -1.29 5.63
CA PHE A 250 -20.61 -0.86 6.76
C PHE A 250 -21.43 -0.20 7.87
N CYS A 251 -22.23 0.81 7.54
CA CYS A 251 -23.06 1.48 8.56
C CYS A 251 -24.07 0.53 9.20
N LYS A 252 -24.64 -0.38 8.41
CA LYS A 252 -25.60 -1.37 8.94
C LYS A 252 -24.93 -2.37 9.90
N MET A 253 -23.74 -2.85 9.59
CA MET A 253 -23.03 -3.82 10.44
C MET A 253 -22.44 -3.21 11.70
N THR A 254 -22.16 -1.92 11.69
CA THR A 254 -21.54 -1.19 12.81
C THR A 254 -22.54 -0.46 13.70
N GLN A 255 -23.81 -0.40 13.31
CA GLN A 255 -24.86 0.24 14.10
C GLN A 255 -25.15 -0.53 15.37
N SER A 256 -25.09 0.15 16.51
CA SER A 256 -25.45 -0.41 17.81
C SER A 256 -26.96 -0.66 17.94
N LYS A 257 -27.38 -1.52 18.87
CA LYS A 257 -28.80 -1.86 19.10
C LYS A 257 -29.67 -0.65 19.47
N ASN A 258 -29.09 0.39 20.01
CA ASN A 258 -29.79 1.66 20.34
C ASN A 258 -29.89 2.61 19.14
N GLY A 259 -29.42 2.19 17.94
CA GLY A 259 -29.44 2.98 16.71
C GLY A 259 -28.27 3.95 16.52
N MET A 260 -27.33 4.00 17.45
CA MET A 260 -26.18 4.89 17.41
C MET A 260 -24.96 4.20 16.78
N TRP A 261 -23.96 5.00 16.42
CA TRP A 261 -22.63 4.54 16.04
C TRP A 261 -21.61 4.98 17.07
N GLU A 262 -20.64 4.09 17.35
CA GLU A 262 -19.46 4.43 18.14
C GLU A 262 -18.55 5.43 17.40
N GLN A 263 -17.61 6.00 18.11
CA GLN A 263 -16.72 7.04 17.57
C GLN A 263 -15.94 6.57 16.34
N ARG A 264 -15.43 5.34 16.33
CA ARG A 264 -14.61 4.82 15.23
C ARG A 264 -14.55 3.30 15.21
N PHE A 265 -14.23 2.79 14.03
CA PHE A 265 -14.17 1.36 13.72
C PHE A 265 -12.93 1.02 12.90
N TYR A 266 -12.54 -0.24 12.90
CA TYR A 266 -11.75 -0.78 11.81
C TYR A 266 -12.61 -0.87 10.54
N THR A 267 -11.96 -0.89 9.38
CA THR A 267 -12.72 -0.92 8.11
C THR A 267 -13.42 -2.24 7.84
N ASP A 268 -13.09 -3.31 8.57
CA ASP A 268 -13.81 -4.60 8.57
C ASP A 268 -15.07 -4.58 9.45
N GLY A 269 -15.38 -3.44 10.08
CA GLY A 269 -16.54 -3.24 10.94
C GLY A 269 -16.33 -3.60 12.41
N LYS A 270 -15.14 -4.08 12.79
CA LYS A 270 -14.82 -4.30 14.21
C LYS A 270 -14.65 -2.97 14.92
N LEU A 271 -15.00 -2.97 16.20
CA LEU A 271 -14.86 -1.80 17.07
C LEU A 271 -13.37 -1.47 17.25
N ALA A 272 -12.98 -0.24 16.90
CA ALA A 272 -11.64 0.27 17.18
C ALA A 272 -11.54 0.84 18.60
N PRO A 273 -10.35 0.94 19.20
CA PRO A 273 -10.18 1.58 20.50
C PRO A 273 -10.75 3.00 20.49
N CYS A 274 -11.76 3.27 21.31
CA CYS A 274 -12.43 4.56 21.41
C CYS A 274 -12.84 4.81 22.87
N TRP A 275 -13.29 6.04 23.18
CA TRP A 275 -13.67 6.45 24.55
C TRP A 275 -15.13 6.83 24.70
N GLY A 276 -15.99 6.31 23.81
CA GLY A 276 -17.44 6.46 23.91
C GLY A 276 -18.08 7.13 22.69
N TYR A 277 -19.39 7.29 22.76
CA TYR A 277 -20.18 7.89 21.70
C TYR A 277 -19.85 9.37 21.49
N GLN A 278 -19.80 9.76 20.23
CA GLN A 278 -19.88 11.13 19.79
C GLN A 278 -21.20 11.34 19.05
N VAL A 279 -22.00 12.29 19.46
CA VAL A 279 -23.36 12.52 18.90
C VAL A 279 -23.28 12.87 17.41
N ASP A 280 -22.24 13.60 17.01
CA ASP A 280 -21.98 14.00 15.63
C ASP A 280 -21.65 12.83 14.70
N GLU A 281 -21.07 11.74 15.19
CA GLU A 281 -20.87 10.52 14.38
C GLU A 281 -22.21 9.93 13.93
N THR A 282 -23.14 9.79 14.85
CA THR A 282 -24.48 9.29 14.54
C THR A 282 -25.28 10.26 13.66
N ALA A 283 -25.24 11.56 13.98
CA ALA A 283 -25.92 12.59 13.19
C ALA A 283 -25.39 12.66 11.75
N SER A 284 -24.08 12.50 11.58
CA SER A 284 -23.43 12.51 10.26
C SER A 284 -23.89 11.35 9.40
N VAL A 285 -24.01 10.13 9.95
CA VAL A 285 -24.52 8.98 9.17
C VAL A 285 -25.94 9.22 8.68
N VAL A 286 -26.83 9.72 9.55
CA VAL A 286 -28.23 10.04 9.17
C VAL A 286 -28.26 11.10 8.06
N TYR A 287 -27.48 12.18 8.23
CA TYR A 287 -27.36 13.22 7.21
C TYR A 287 -26.78 12.66 5.90
N GLY A 288 -25.73 11.84 5.98
CA GLY A 288 -25.08 11.28 4.79
C GLY A 288 -25.98 10.33 4.00
N VAL A 289 -26.83 9.54 4.66
CA VAL A 289 -27.85 8.72 3.97
C VAL A 289 -28.81 9.60 3.19
N TYR A 290 -29.25 10.73 3.77
CA TYR A 290 -30.11 11.69 3.07
C TYR A 290 -29.41 12.33 1.86
N GLU A 291 -28.16 12.77 2.01
CA GLU A 291 -27.38 13.33 0.89
C GLU A 291 -27.21 12.31 -0.24
N HIS A 292 -26.81 11.06 0.08
CA HIS A 292 -26.66 9.99 -0.89
C HIS A 292 -27.96 9.71 -1.64
N TYR A 293 -29.11 9.70 -0.93
CA TYR A 293 -30.42 9.51 -1.55
C TYR A 293 -30.73 10.60 -2.59
N GLN A 294 -30.26 11.85 -2.40
CA GLN A 294 -30.47 12.92 -3.37
C GLN A 294 -29.72 12.68 -4.70
N TYR A 295 -28.60 11.95 -4.67
CA TYR A 295 -27.83 11.58 -5.87
C TYR A 295 -28.33 10.32 -6.56
N THR A 296 -29.14 9.51 -5.89
CA THR A 296 -29.58 8.19 -6.41
C THR A 296 -31.05 8.11 -6.80
N LYS A 297 -31.78 9.23 -6.70
CA LYS A 297 -33.18 9.35 -7.10
C LYS A 297 -33.42 9.07 -8.56
#